data_432606eb2da458e98418def31c7dd70d
#
_entry.id   432606eb2da458e98418def31c7dd70d
#
_cell.length_a   1.000
_cell.length_b   1.000
_cell.length_c   1.000
_cell.angle_alpha   90.00
_cell.angle_beta   90.00
_cell.angle_gamma   90.00
#
_symmetry.space_group_name_H-M   'P 1'
#
loop_
_entity.id
_entity.type
_entity.pdbx_description
1 polymer ?
#
loop_
_entity_poly.entity_id
_entity_poly.type
_entity_poly.pdbx_seq_one_letter_code
_entity_poly.pdbx_strand_id
1 'polypeptide(L)'
;MPGERVHLLGKQAGLGRMTRRPLDFGAFITPFHPVGQSPTTALEYDLERTVRLDRLGYDEVWFGEHHSGGYELIACPEVFIATAAERTKNIRFGTGVVSLPYHHPLMVADRWVLLDHLTRGRVMFGTGPGALPSDAYMMGIDPVEQRRMMQESLEAILALFRAQPGELVTRHSDWFTLRDAALHIRPYTWPYPEISAAAMVSPSGPRLAGALGTSLLSLSMSVPGGFAALENTWEVVRDQAAKAGRDEPDRADWRVLSIMHIADTREQAIADCTYGLQDFANYFGAAGFVPLASEVEGEPQTPTEFVQAYAAAGSCCIGTPDDAIEHITGLLERSGGFGTLLFLGHDWASPEATYHSYELLARKVIPHFKGQLTAPRASHEWARGMRDTLFGRAGEAIKNAVVEHVTESGGG
;
A
#
# COMPACT_ATOMS: atom_id res chain seq x y z
N MET A 1 -41.92 5.98 14.24
CA MET A 1 -41.38 4.62 14.05
C MET A 1 -39.84 4.69 14.21
N PRO A 2 -39.25 4.20 15.32
CA PRO A 2 -37.79 4.31 15.59
C PRO A 2 -37.08 2.95 15.46
N GLY A 3 -37.35 2.17 14.42
CA GLY A 3 -36.80 0.81 14.31
C GLY A 3 -35.74 0.58 13.24
N GLU A 4 -35.61 1.42 12.21
CA GLU A 4 -34.74 1.14 11.08
C GLU A 4 -33.36 1.86 11.10
N ARG A 5 -33.16 2.82 12.02
CA ARG A 5 -31.90 3.59 12.12
C ARG A 5 -30.74 2.87 12.81
N VAL A 6 -30.98 1.75 13.48
CA VAL A 6 -29.96 1.02 14.26
C VAL A 6 -29.15 0.03 13.39
N HIS A 7 -29.66 -0.39 12.24
CA HIS A 7 -29.02 -1.44 11.45
C HIS A 7 -27.84 -0.98 10.58
N LEU A 8 -27.79 0.29 10.16
CA LEU A 8 -26.68 0.82 9.36
C LEU A 8 -25.47 1.19 10.25
N LEU A 9 -25.70 1.67 11.47
CA LEU A 9 -24.63 1.94 12.44
C LEU A 9 -24.00 0.66 13.00
N GLY A 10 -24.75 -0.45 13.05
CA GLY A 10 -24.27 -1.75 13.53
C GLY A 10 -23.23 -2.41 12.61
N LYS A 11 -23.33 -2.23 11.29
CA LYS A 11 -22.36 -2.81 10.34
C LYS A 11 -21.03 -2.06 10.34
N GLN A 12 -21.02 -0.73 10.51
CA GLN A 12 -19.77 0.04 10.65
C GLN A 12 -19.06 -0.21 11.99
N ALA A 13 -19.80 -0.47 13.06
CA ALA A 13 -19.22 -0.82 14.36
C ALA A 13 -18.55 -2.21 14.38
N GLY A 14 -18.91 -3.10 13.46
CA GLY A 14 -18.30 -4.42 13.32
C GLY A 14 -16.91 -4.37 12.68
N LEU A 15 -16.72 -3.55 11.65
CA LEU A 15 -15.45 -3.39 10.94
C LEU A 15 -14.37 -2.69 11.80
N GLY A 16 -14.75 -1.77 12.67
CA GLY A 16 -13.81 -1.04 13.56
C GLY A 16 -13.27 -1.87 14.75
N ARG A 17 -13.71 -3.13 14.92
CA ARG A 17 -13.16 -4.06 15.94
C ARG A 17 -12.07 -4.99 15.42
N MET A 18 -11.81 -5.00 14.11
CA MET A 18 -10.85 -5.93 13.49
C MET A 18 -9.41 -5.44 13.59
N THR A 19 -9.18 -4.13 13.71
CA THR A 19 -7.87 -3.53 13.97
C THR A 19 -8.00 -2.44 15.05
N ARG A 20 -6.90 -2.17 15.77
CA ARG A 20 -6.87 -1.13 16.82
C ARG A 20 -6.86 0.29 16.26
N ARG A 21 -6.62 0.49 14.98
CA ARG A 21 -6.58 1.77 14.27
C ARG A 21 -7.38 1.70 12.97
N PRO A 22 -7.80 2.84 12.38
CA PRO A 22 -8.41 2.88 11.06
C PRO A 22 -7.49 2.26 10.00
N LEU A 23 -8.09 1.79 8.89
CA LEU A 23 -7.36 1.28 7.74
C LEU A 23 -6.52 2.40 7.10
N ASP A 24 -5.23 2.14 6.92
CA ASP A 24 -4.33 3.01 6.17
C ASP A 24 -4.35 2.63 4.68
N PHE A 25 -4.00 3.60 3.82
CA PHE A 25 -4.02 3.44 2.37
C PHE A 25 -2.72 3.93 1.75
N GLY A 26 -2.20 3.13 0.84
CA GLY A 26 -0.98 3.48 0.12
C GLY A 26 -1.02 3.02 -1.33
N ALA A 27 0.08 3.26 -2.03
CA ALA A 27 0.33 2.73 -3.36
C ALA A 27 1.61 1.88 -3.35
N PHE A 28 1.57 0.78 -4.08
CA PHE A 28 2.73 -0.02 -4.39
C PHE A 28 3.10 0.24 -5.85
N ILE A 29 4.12 1.03 -6.06
CA ILE A 29 4.59 1.37 -7.39
C ILE A 29 5.58 0.28 -7.81
N THR A 30 5.10 -0.66 -8.63
CA THR A 30 5.98 -1.37 -9.53
C THR A 30 6.42 -0.31 -10.53
N PRO A 31 7.71 0.01 -10.66
CA PRO A 31 8.14 1.05 -11.60
C PRO A 31 8.04 0.53 -13.04
N PHE A 32 6.91 -0.07 -13.36
CA PHE A 32 6.60 -0.68 -14.66
C PHE A 32 6.32 0.39 -15.69
N HIS A 33 7.10 0.36 -16.75
CA HIS A 33 6.92 1.20 -17.93
C HIS A 33 7.13 0.36 -19.18
N PRO A 34 6.29 0.51 -20.21
CA PRO A 34 6.48 -0.19 -21.48
C PRO A 34 7.85 0.08 -22.07
N VAL A 35 8.49 -0.98 -22.58
CA VAL A 35 9.79 -0.87 -23.25
C VAL A 35 9.66 0.06 -24.46
N GLY A 36 10.58 1.02 -24.58
CA GLY A 36 10.55 2.03 -25.66
C GLY A 36 10.22 3.44 -25.20
N GLN A 37 9.85 3.62 -23.94
CA GLN A 37 9.73 4.95 -23.33
C GLN A 37 11.09 5.45 -22.83
N SER A 38 11.23 6.80 -22.71
CA SER A 38 12.41 7.40 -22.10
C SER A 38 12.50 7.01 -20.61
N PRO A 39 13.59 6.34 -20.17
CA PRO A 39 13.72 5.99 -18.75
C PRO A 39 13.72 7.21 -17.81
N THR A 40 14.32 8.32 -18.24
CA THR A 40 14.33 9.56 -17.45
C THR A 40 12.93 10.11 -17.25
N THR A 41 12.12 10.12 -18.30
CA THR A 41 10.73 10.61 -18.23
C THR A 41 9.85 9.67 -17.40
N ALA A 42 10.05 8.36 -17.51
CA ALA A 42 9.35 7.36 -16.75
C ALA A 42 9.63 7.48 -15.23
N LEU A 43 10.91 7.63 -14.86
CA LEU A 43 11.30 7.85 -13.46
C LEU A 43 10.75 9.19 -12.91
N GLU A 44 10.76 10.26 -13.70
CA GLU A 44 10.16 11.54 -13.28
C GLU A 44 8.65 11.42 -13.10
N TYR A 45 7.97 10.67 -13.95
CA TYR A 45 6.54 10.40 -13.82
C TYR A 45 6.21 9.68 -12.49
N ASP A 46 7.02 8.69 -12.07
CA ASP A 46 6.83 8.02 -10.79
C ASP A 46 7.11 8.94 -9.58
N LEU A 47 8.05 9.87 -9.70
CA LEU A 47 8.27 10.90 -8.69
C LEU A 47 7.08 11.87 -8.60
N GLU A 48 6.53 12.30 -9.73
CA GLU A 48 5.33 13.16 -9.76
C GLU A 48 4.10 12.41 -9.20
N ARG A 49 3.92 11.13 -9.54
CA ARG A 49 2.90 10.25 -8.97
C ARG A 49 2.99 10.22 -7.45
N THR A 50 4.19 10.06 -6.91
CA THR A 50 4.46 10.07 -5.47
C THR A 50 4.08 11.39 -4.80
N VAL A 51 4.43 12.52 -5.42
CA VAL A 51 4.05 13.87 -4.94
C VAL A 51 2.52 14.05 -4.93
N ARG A 52 1.82 13.53 -5.94
CA ARG A 52 0.36 13.59 -5.97
C ARG A 52 -0.27 12.74 -4.86
N LEU A 53 0.24 11.53 -4.62
CA LEU A 53 -0.23 10.66 -3.52
C LEU A 53 -0.05 11.36 -2.17
N ASP A 54 1.10 12.00 -1.90
CA ASP A 54 1.33 12.79 -0.68
C ASP A 54 0.31 13.91 -0.52
N ARG A 55 0.02 14.67 -1.61
CA ARG A 55 -0.97 15.77 -1.60
C ARG A 55 -2.39 15.28 -1.41
N LEU A 56 -2.74 14.11 -1.91
CA LEU A 56 -4.05 13.49 -1.75
C LEU A 56 -4.25 12.85 -0.36
N GLY A 57 -3.20 12.79 0.46
CA GLY A 57 -3.26 12.27 1.83
C GLY A 57 -3.22 10.75 1.93
N TYR A 58 -2.56 10.09 0.98
CA TYR A 58 -2.19 8.68 1.13
C TYR A 58 -1.16 8.53 2.24
N ASP A 59 -1.22 7.42 2.97
CA ASP A 59 -0.38 7.19 4.14
C ASP A 59 0.99 6.63 3.75
N GLU A 60 1.06 5.79 2.72
CA GLU A 60 2.27 5.05 2.34
C GLU A 60 2.47 4.96 0.82
N VAL A 61 3.73 4.87 0.39
CA VAL A 61 4.12 4.49 -0.97
C VAL A 61 5.28 3.50 -0.93
N TRP A 62 5.23 2.46 -1.74
CA TRP A 62 6.20 1.37 -1.79
C TRP A 62 6.80 1.26 -3.19
N PHE A 63 8.09 0.96 -3.28
CA PHE A 63 8.81 0.84 -4.56
C PHE A 63 9.50 -0.52 -4.68
N GLY A 64 9.36 -1.16 -5.86
CA GLY A 64 10.04 -2.39 -6.21
C GLY A 64 11.52 -2.20 -6.51
N GLU A 65 12.27 -3.31 -6.53
CA GLU A 65 13.68 -3.40 -6.93
C GLU A 65 13.83 -4.48 -8.01
N HIS A 66 14.27 -4.07 -9.22
CA HIS A 66 14.59 -4.98 -10.30
C HIS A 66 15.83 -4.53 -11.06
N HIS A 67 16.58 -5.50 -11.60
CA HIS A 67 17.86 -5.27 -12.27
C HIS A 67 17.85 -5.71 -13.73
N SER A 68 16.75 -6.29 -14.22
CA SER A 68 16.61 -6.84 -15.56
C SER A 68 15.19 -6.71 -16.09
N GLY A 69 14.91 -7.29 -17.26
CA GLY A 69 13.57 -7.30 -17.86
C GLY A 69 13.20 -6.03 -18.62
N GLY A 70 13.79 -4.88 -18.31
CA GLY A 70 13.61 -3.62 -19.05
C GLY A 70 12.28 -2.90 -18.81
N TYR A 71 11.41 -3.40 -17.96
CA TYR A 71 10.11 -2.80 -17.65
C TYR A 71 10.13 -2.06 -16.33
N GLU A 72 10.68 -2.65 -15.27
CA GLU A 72 10.78 -2.03 -13.94
C GLU A 72 12.16 -1.40 -13.79
N LEU A 73 12.22 -0.07 -13.71
CA LEU A 73 13.45 0.70 -13.95
C LEU A 73 14.21 1.06 -12.68
N ILE A 74 13.66 0.78 -11.48
CA ILE A 74 14.29 1.15 -10.21
C ILE A 74 15.18 0.01 -9.72
N ALA A 75 16.48 0.13 -9.93
CA ALA A 75 17.47 -0.84 -9.46
C ALA A 75 17.96 -0.58 -8.02
N CYS A 76 17.65 0.58 -7.45
CA CYS A 76 18.02 0.94 -6.08
C CYS A 76 16.90 1.81 -5.47
N PRO A 77 15.91 1.19 -4.83
CA PRO A 77 14.77 1.92 -4.27
C PRO A 77 15.17 2.93 -3.21
N GLU A 78 16.27 2.73 -2.46
CA GLU A 78 16.75 3.68 -1.47
C GLU A 78 17.15 5.03 -2.09
N VAL A 79 17.78 5.01 -3.27
CA VAL A 79 18.15 6.23 -4.02
C VAL A 79 16.91 6.94 -4.53
N PHE A 80 15.95 6.18 -5.05
CA PHE A 80 14.68 6.71 -5.51
C PHE A 80 13.86 7.33 -4.38
N ILE A 81 13.75 6.65 -3.24
CA ILE A 81 13.08 7.14 -2.02
C ILE A 81 13.74 8.44 -1.52
N ALA A 82 15.07 8.51 -1.47
CA ALA A 82 15.77 9.74 -1.06
C ALA A 82 15.37 10.94 -1.93
N THR A 83 15.25 10.73 -3.25
CA THR A 83 14.79 11.77 -4.19
C THR A 83 13.32 12.13 -3.99
N ALA A 84 12.45 11.14 -3.79
CA ALA A 84 11.02 11.34 -3.55
C ALA A 84 10.74 12.04 -2.21
N ALA A 85 11.55 11.74 -1.19
CA ALA A 85 11.41 12.30 0.14
C ALA A 85 11.61 13.82 0.20
N GLU A 86 12.51 14.36 -0.63
CA GLU A 86 12.72 15.80 -0.75
C GLU A 86 11.55 16.53 -1.43
N ARG A 87 10.74 15.82 -2.22
CA ARG A 87 9.58 16.37 -2.94
C ARG A 87 8.26 16.25 -2.17
N THR A 88 8.25 15.54 -1.03
CA THR A 88 7.05 15.19 -0.25
C THR A 88 7.18 15.57 1.21
N LYS A 89 6.07 15.56 1.96
CA LYS A 89 6.06 16.02 3.36
C LYS A 89 5.60 14.98 4.37
N ASN A 90 4.59 14.19 4.04
CA ASN A 90 3.86 13.36 5.00
C ASN A 90 3.94 11.86 4.68
N ILE A 91 3.86 11.50 3.41
CA ILE A 91 3.79 10.10 2.97
C ILE A 91 5.01 9.31 3.46
N ARG A 92 4.75 8.09 3.96
CA ARG A 92 5.79 7.14 4.37
C ARG A 92 6.25 6.33 3.15
N PHE A 93 7.50 5.91 3.16
CA PHE A 93 8.14 5.20 2.06
C PHE A 93 8.50 3.78 2.46
N GLY A 94 8.13 2.80 1.65
CA GLY A 94 8.54 1.42 1.80
C GLY A 94 9.29 0.90 0.58
N THR A 95 10.10 -0.13 0.78
CA THR A 95 10.61 -0.94 -0.33
C THR A 95 9.77 -2.19 -0.51
N GLY A 96 9.45 -2.49 -1.70
CA GLY A 96 8.63 -3.66 -2.03
C GLY A 96 9.27 -4.55 -3.10
N VAL A 97 10.52 -4.99 -2.87
CA VAL A 97 11.33 -5.10 -1.65
C VAL A 97 12.76 -4.59 -1.86
N VAL A 98 13.60 -4.61 -0.80
CA VAL A 98 15.04 -4.80 -0.97
C VAL A 98 15.29 -6.30 -1.09
N SER A 99 15.87 -6.72 -2.20
CA SER A 99 16.19 -8.13 -2.49
C SER A 99 17.46 -8.53 -1.75
N LEU A 100 17.33 -8.90 -0.46
CA LEU A 100 18.44 -9.09 0.46
C LEU A 100 19.57 -9.99 -0.05
N PRO A 101 19.32 -11.07 -0.83
CA PRO A 101 20.40 -11.89 -1.39
C PRO A 101 21.36 -11.14 -2.32
N TYR A 102 20.95 -10.01 -2.88
CA TYR A 102 21.75 -9.22 -3.81
C TYR A 102 22.68 -8.22 -3.11
N HIS A 103 22.59 -8.10 -1.79
CA HIS A 103 23.25 -7.05 -1.03
C HIS A 103 23.98 -7.57 0.22
N HIS A 104 25.13 -6.99 0.54
CA HIS A 104 25.81 -7.27 1.80
C HIS A 104 25.03 -6.70 2.99
N PRO A 105 24.70 -7.47 4.06
CA PRO A 105 23.83 -7.04 5.15
C PRO A 105 24.24 -5.73 5.85
N LEU A 106 25.54 -5.51 6.08
CA LEU A 106 26.04 -4.27 6.69
C LEU A 106 25.73 -3.06 5.81
N MET A 107 25.96 -3.18 4.51
CA MET A 107 25.70 -2.08 3.56
C MET A 107 24.21 -1.74 3.50
N VAL A 108 23.35 -2.74 3.58
CA VAL A 108 21.90 -2.50 3.67
C VAL A 108 21.55 -1.78 4.96
N ALA A 109 22.02 -2.27 6.10
CA ALA A 109 21.73 -1.66 7.40
C ALA A 109 22.21 -0.20 7.47
N ASP A 110 23.43 0.10 7.00
CA ASP A 110 23.99 1.47 6.96
C ASP A 110 23.14 2.41 6.09
N ARG A 111 22.80 1.99 4.86
CA ARG A 111 21.98 2.79 3.94
C ARG A 111 20.59 3.05 4.52
N TRP A 112 20.01 2.04 5.20
CA TRP A 112 18.68 2.16 5.80
C TRP A 112 18.67 3.15 6.95
N VAL A 113 19.68 3.11 7.83
CA VAL A 113 19.81 4.08 8.92
C VAL A 113 20.04 5.49 8.39
N LEU A 114 20.88 5.66 7.36
CA LEU A 114 21.06 6.94 6.71
C LEU A 114 19.75 7.49 6.15
N LEU A 115 18.98 6.66 5.44
CA LEU A 115 17.72 7.05 4.85
C LEU A 115 16.65 7.39 5.91
N ASP A 116 16.66 6.68 7.04
CA ASP A 116 15.77 6.95 8.18
C ASP A 116 16.04 8.36 8.76
N HIS A 117 17.29 8.76 8.90
CA HIS A 117 17.66 10.12 9.28
C HIS A 117 17.25 11.17 8.24
N LEU A 118 17.55 10.94 6.97
CA LEU A 118 17.23 11.87 5.88
C LEU A 118 15.73 12.10 5.77
N THR A 119 14.94 11.07 5.97
CA THR A 119 13.46 11.13 5.90
C THR A 119 12.79 11.46 7.23
N ARG A 120 13.55 11.54 8.34
CA ARG A 120 13.06 11.78 9.70
C ARG A 120 11.99 10.75 10.12
N GLY A 121 12.29 9.48 9.92
CA GLY A 121 11.44 8.37 10.33
C GLY A 121 10.29 8.04 9.38
N ARG A 122 10.28 8.53 8.15
CA ARG A 122 9.26 8.20 7.16
C ARG A 122 9.54 6.93 6.36
N VAL A 123 10.53 6.12 6.71
CA VAL A 123 10.88 4.90 5.98
C VAL A 123 10.40 3.63 6.68
N MET A 124 10.10 2.64 5.85
CA MET A 124 9.71 1.27 6.21
C MET A 124 10.53 0.30 5.37
N PHE A 125 11.15 -0.66 6.01
CA PHE A 125 12.08 -1.58 5.37
C PHE A 125 11.38 -2.86 4.91
N GLY A 126 10.91 -2.89 3.68
CA GLY A 126 10.37 -4.08 3.06
C GLY A 126 11.47 -4.97 2.49
N THR A 127 11.46 -6.24 2.85
CA THR A 127 12.51 -7.21 2.54
C THR A 127 11.96 -8.42 1.82
N GLY A 128 12.74 -8.94 0.87
CA GLY A 128 12.37 -10.12 0.10
C GLY A 128 13.57 -10.89 -0.44
N PRO A 129 13.30 -12.07 -1.05
CA PRO A 129 14.36 -12.90 -1.61
C PRO A 129 14.79 -12.47 -3.02
N GLY A 130 14.08 -11.54 -3.65
CA GLY A 130 14.15 -11.28 -5.09
C GLY A 130 13.11 -12.11 -5.85
N ALA A 131 12.53 -11.54 -6.90
CA ALA A 131 11.41 -12.15 -7.63
C ALA A 131 11.79 -12.59 -9.05
N LEU A 132 12.57 -11.81 -9.80
CA LEU A 132 12.92 -12.15 -11.19
C LEU A 132 14.07 -13.15 -11.25
N PRO A 133 13.88 -14.30 -11.94
CA PRO A 133 14.96 -15.28 -12.14
C PRO A 133 16.16 -14.70 -12.90
N SER A 134 15.93 -13.74 -13.81
CA SER A 134 16.97 -13.05 -14.55
C SER A 134 17.87 -12.17 -13.67
N ASP A 135 17.31 -11.54 -12.63
CA ASP A 135 18.10 -10.76 -11.66
C ASP A 135 19.06 -11.69 -10.90
N ALA A 136 18.55 -12.79 -10.36
CA ALA A 136 19.36 -13.79 -9.67
C ALA A 136 20.46 -14.36 -10.57
N TYR A 137 20.12 -14.69 -11.84
CA TYR A 137 21.09 -15.19 -12.82
C TYR A 137 22.22 -14.20 -13.08
N MET A 138 21.90 -12.90 -13.30
CA MET A 138 22.91 -11.86 -13.52
C MET A 138 23.82 -11.66 -12.31
N MET A 139 23.32 -11.87 -11.11
CA MET A 139 24.06 -11.78 -9.84
C MET A 139 24.84 -13.07 -9.51
N GLY A 140 24.69 -14.13 -10.30
CA GLY A 140 25.32 -15.43 -10.05
C GLY A 140 24.74 -16.18 -8.85
N ILE A 141 23.46 -15.94 -8.51
CA ILE A 141 22.77 -16.50 -7.36
C ILE A 141 21.83 -17.61 -7.83
N ASP A 142 21.91 -18.76 -7.17
CA ASP A 142 20.94 -19.85 -7.39
C ASP A 142 19.59 -19.47 -6.75
N PRO A 143 18.48 -19.42 -7.52
CA PRO A 143 17.16 -19.11 -6.97
C PRO A 143 16.70 -20.01 -5.83
N VAL A 144 17.19 -21.24 -5.74
CA VAL A 144 16.89 -22.17 -4.64
C VAL A 144 17.42 -21.65 -3.30
N GLU A 145 18.55 -20.95 -3.30
CA GLU A 145 19.22 -20.44 -2.12
C GLU A 145 18.67 -19.07 -1.63
N GLN A 146 17.98 -18.33 -2.48
CA GLN A 146 17.55 -16.96 -2.18
C GLN A 146 16.78 -16.83 -0.87
N ARG A 147 15.90 -17.79 -0.53
CA ARG A 147 15.11 -17.72 0.72
C ARG A 147 15.98 -17.89 1.97
N ARG A 148 16.96 -18.79 1.93
CA ARG A 148 17.96 -18.98 2.99
C ARG A 148 18.81 -17.71 3.14
N MET A 149 19.35 -17.22 2.04
CA MET A 149 20.17 -16.00 2.03
C MET A 149 19.41 -14.80 2.57
N MET A 150 18.14 -14.63 2.19
CA MET A 150 17.26 -13.58 2.74
C MET A 150 17.14 -13.69 4.26
N GLN A 151 16.85 -14.88 4.79
CA GLN A 151 16.70 -15.08 6.23
C GLN A 151 17.98 -14.76 6.98
N GLU A 152 19.13 -15.29 6.53
CA GLU A 152 20.45 -15.04 7.14
C GLU A 152 20.81 -13.56 7.13
N SER A 153 20.54 -12.87 6.02
CA SER A 153 20.75 -11.43 5.90
C SER A 153 19.86 -10.64 6.85
N LEU A 154 18.57 -10.94 6.90
CA LEU A 154 17.64 -10.24 7.79
C LEU A 154 17.98 -10.43 9.26
N GLU A 155 18.38 -11.64 9.66
CA GLU A 155 18.87 -11.92 11.03
C GLU A 155 20.13 -11.12 11.35
N ALA A 156 21.06 -10.97 10.40
CA ALA A 156 22.26 -10.16 10.56
C ALA A 156 21.94 -8.66 10.68
N ILE A 157 21.05 -8.14 9.84
CA ILE A 157 20.57 -6.75 9.89
C ILE A 157 19.87 -6.46 11.22
N LEU A 158 18.99 -7.35 11.68
CA LEU A 158 18.32 -7.21 12.98
C LEU A 158 19.32 -7.22 14.14
N ALA A 159 20.38 -8.03 14.07
CA ALA A 159 21.44 -8.01 15.07
C ALA A 159 22.17 -6.66 15.11
N LEU A 160 22.47 -6.08 13.94
CA LEU A 160 23.10 -4.75 13.84
C LEU A 160 22.19 -3.65 14.40
N PHE A 161 20.89 -3.67 14.09
CA PHE A 161 19.94 -2.67 14.60
C PHE A 161 19.74 -2.74 16.11
N ARG A 162 19.80 -3.96 16.70
CA ARG A 162 19.58 -4.22 18.14
C ARG A 162 20.84 -4.04 18.98
N ALA A 163 22.03 -4.11 18.37
CA ALA A 163 23.31 -3.97 19.07
C ALA A 163 23.39 -2.65 19.84
N GLN A 164 23.83 -2.72 21.09
CA GLN A 164 24.01 -1.53 21.91
C GLN A 164 25.32 -0.77 21.52
N PRO A 165 25.47 0.51 21.87
CA PRO A 165 26.71 1.24 21.62
C PRO A 165 27.92 0.48 22.21
N GLY A 166 28.91 0.17 21.36
CA GLY A 166 30.11 -0.60 21.71
C GLY A 166 29.96 -2.12 21.59
N GLU A 167 28.76 -2.63 21.32
CA GLU A 167 28.54 -4.03 21.00
C GLU A 167 28.86 -4.29 19.52
N LEU A 168 29.62 -5.37 19.28
CA LEU A 168 30.09 -5.75 17.96
C LEU A 168 29.38 -7.01 17.48
N VAL A 169 28.98 -7.05 16.21
CA VAL A 169 28.29 -8.16 15.58
C VAL A 169 29.24 -8.91 14.67
N THR A 170 29.50 -10.18 14.98
CA THR A 170 30.23 -11.10 14.11
C THR A 170 29.30 -12.21 13.64
N ARG A 171 29.21 -12.38 12.31
CA ARG A 171 28.41 -13.41 11.63
C ARG A 171 29.18 -13.96 10.44
N HIS A 172 29.06 -15.27 10.21
CA HIS A 172 29.65 -15.95 9.05
C HIS A 172 28.57 -16.73 8.33
N SER A 173 28.53 -16.57 7.04
CA SER A 173 27.76 -17.37 6.10
C SER A 173 28.68 -17.75 4.92
N ASP A 174 28.25 -18.63 4.05
CA ASP A 174 28.98 -19.00 2.83
C ASP A 174 29.02 -17.87 1.77
N TRP A 175 28.21 -16.81 1.94
CA TRP A 175 28.09 -15.72 1.00
C TRP A 175 28.35 -14.31 1.59
N PHE A 176 28.38 -14.14 2.92
CA PHE A 176 28.82 -12.89 3.56
C PHE A 176 29.54 -13.14 4.87
N THR A 177 30.29 -12.13 5.31
CA THR A 177 30.94 -12.12 6.63
C THR A 177 30.78 -10.74 7.26
N LEU A 178 30.23 -10.69 8.49
CA LEU A 178 30.37 -9.57 9.41
C LEU A 178 31.52 -9.89 10.39
N ARG A 179 32.50 -8.99 10.48
CA ARG A 179 33.61 -9.13 11.42
C ARG A 179 33.64 -7.90 12.32
N ASP A 180 33.30 -8.07 13.59
CA ASP A 180 33.27 -7.01 14.58
C ASP A 180 32.55 -5.75 14.07
N ALA A 181 31.42 -5.99 13.38
CA ALA A 181 30.66 -4.95 12.70
C ALA A 181 29.79 -4.18 13.68
N ALA A 182 29.67 -2.89 13.51
CA ALA A 182 28.74 -2.03 14.23
C ALA A 182 28.22 -0.92 13.32
N LEU A 183 26.99 -0.48 13.53
CA LEU A 183 26.49 0.73 12.90
C LEU A 183 27.14 1.96 13.51
N HIS A 184 27.71 2.85 12.69
CA HIS A 184 28.38 4.05 13.18
C HIS A 184 27.42 5.17 13.58
N ILE A 185 26.15 5.10 13.14
CA ILE A 185 25.03 5.92 13.64
C ILE A 185 23.85 5.01 13.99
N ARG A 186 23.06 5.41 15.00
CA ARG A 186 21.86 4.68 15.42
C ARG A 186 20.70 5.04 14.51
N PRO A 187 19.69 4.18 14.34
CA PRO A 187 18.44 4.56 13.67
C PRO A 187 17.83 5.83 14.27
N TYR A 188 17.23 6.68 13.44
CA TYR A 188 16.42 7.80 13.87
C TYR A 188 15.14 7.31 14.56
N THR A 189 14.49 6.31 13.98
CA THR A 189 13.30 5.66 14.52
C THR A 189 13.68 4.69 15.64
N TRP A 190 12.99 4.74 16.79
CA TRP A 190 13.24 3.85 17.91
C TRP A 190 12.28 2.66 17.91
N PRO A 191 12.75 1.41 18.12
CA PRO A 191 14.17 0.99 18.24
C PRO A 191 14.90 0.94 16.89
N TYR A 192 14.19 0.82 15.78
CA TYR A 192 14.64 0.84 14.39
C TYR A 192 13.41 1.02 13.46
N PRO A 193 13.59 1.39 12.17
CA PRO A 193 12.47 1.48 11.23
C PRO A 193 11.67 0.19 11.15
N GLU A 194 10.37 0.32 10.92
CA GLU A 194 9.51 -0.83 10.72
C GLU A 194 10.04 -1.72 9.58
N ILE A 195 10.09 -3.04 9.84
CA ILE A 195 10.55 -4.04 8.88
C ILE A 195 9.36 -4.87 8.45
N SER A 196 9.18 -5.06 7.13
CA SER A 196 8.13 -5.90 6.55
C SER A 196 8.74 -7.05 5.74
N ALA A 197 8.37 -8.28 6.04
CA ALA A 197 8.70 -9.42 5.21
C ALA A 197 7.68 -9.56 4.08
N ALA A 198 8.15 -9.64 2.82
CA ALA A 198 7.26 -9.83 1.69
C ALA A 198 6.75 -11.28 1.60
N ALA A 199 5.52 -11.41 1.18
CA ALA A 199 4.85 -12.68 0.94
C ALA A 199 4.06 -12.64 -0.37
N MET A 200 4.25 -13.67 -1.18
CA MET A 200 3.37 -13.97 -2.31
C MET A 200 2.40 -15.11 -1.91
N VAL A 201 2.37 -16.20 -2.64
CA VAL A 201 1.53 -17.36 -2.32
C VAL A 201 2.21 -18.33 -1.34
N SER A 202 3.53 -18.32 -1.28
CA SER A 202 4.31 -19.21 -0.42
C SER A 202 4.22 -18.83 1.07
N PRO A 203 4.14 -19.81 1.99
CA PRO A 203 4.10 -19.52 3.44
C PRO A 203 5.44 -19.04 4.02
N SER A 204 6.51 -18.94 3.22
CA SER A 204 7.84 -18.55 3.71
C SER A 204 7.89 -17.15 4.29
N GLY A 205 7.28 -16.15 3.62
CA GLY A 205 7.18 -14.78 4.12
C GLY A 205 6.41 -14.68 5.43
N PRO A 206 5.19 -15.21 5.55
CA PRO A 206 4.43 -15.26 6.80
C PRO A 206 5.17 -15.97 7.94
N ARG A 207 5.86 -17.08 7.64
CA ARG A 207 6.69 -17.77 8.63
C ARG A 207 7.83 -16.90 9.15
N LEU A 208 8.53 -16.23 8.25
CA LEU A 208 9.62 -15.33 8.61
C LEU A 208 9.13 -14.14 9.43
N ALA A 209 8.01 -13.53 9.02
CA ALA A 209 7.40 -12.43 9.75
C ALA A 209 7.07 -12.83 11.20
N GLY A 210 6.39 -13.94 11.42
CA GLY A 210 6.08 -14.45 12.75
C GLY A 210 7.31 -14.79 13.56
N ALA A 211 8.28 -15.51 12.99
CA ALA A 211 9.50 -15.94 13.67
C ALA A 211 10.38 -14.76 14.11
N LEU A 212 10.51 -13.72 13.31
CA LEU A 212 11.37 -12.56 13.58
C LEU A 212 10.63 -11.37 14.23
N GLY A 213 9.28 -11.38 14.22
CA GLY A 213 8.45 -10.29 14.74
C GLY A 213 8.50 -9.07 13.85
N THR A 214 8.42 -9.25 12.54
CA THR A 214 8.31 -8.18 11.54
C THR A 214 6.86 -8.02 11.08
N SER A 215 6.55 -6.89 10.49
CA SER A 215 5.32 -6.70 9.72
C SER A 215 5.28 -7.63 8.51
N LEU A 216 4.10 -7.78 7.91
CA LEU A 216 3.90 -8.58 6.70
C LEU A 216 3.44 -7.69 5.54
N LEU A 217 4.07 -7.87 4.37
CA LEU A 217 3.70 -7.27 3.10
C LEU A 217 3.20 -8.36 2.15
N SER A 218 1.88 -8.52 2.04
CA SER A 218 1.27 -9.51 1.14
C SER A 218 1.09 -8.93 -0.26
N LEU A 219 1.87 -9.46 -1.20
CA LEU A 219 1.80 -9.17 -2.63
C LEU A 219 0.99 -10.21 -3.41
N SER A 220 0.33 -11.13 -2.70
CA SER A 220 -0.37 -12.28 -3.28
C SER A 220 -1.44 -11.89 -4.29
N MET A 221 -2.09 -10.75 -4.11
CA MET A 221 -3.14 -10.27 -5.02
C MET A 221 -2.62 -9.87 -6.41
N SER A 222 -1.31 -9.76 -6.59
CA SER A 222 -0.70 -9.51 -7.90
C SER A 222 -0.53 -10.78 -8.75
N VAL A 223 -0.90 -11.95 -8.23
CA VAL A 223 -0.74 -13.23 -8.92
C VAL A 223 -2.01 -14.08 -8.79
N PRO A 224 -2.28 -14.97 -9.76
CA PRO A 224 -3.39 -15.92 -9.73
C PRO A 224 -3.42 -16.75 -8.45
N GLY A 225 -4.62 -16.99 -7.91
CA GLY A 225 -4.81 -17.72 -6.65
C GLY A 225 -4.49 -16.93 -5.37
N GLY A 226 -4.12 -15.66 -5.49
CA GLY A 226 -3.76 -14.81 -4.35
C GLY A 226 -4.87 -14.60 -3.33
N PHE A 227 -6.13 -14.59 -3.77
CA PHE A 227 -7.29 -14.51 -2.87
C PHE A 227 -7.37 -15.70 -1.92
N ALA A 228 -7.16 -16.92 -2.41
CA ALA A 228 -7.18 -18.12 -1.58
C ALA A 228 -6.03 -18.15 -0.56
N ALA A 229 -4.87 -17.62 -0.94
CA ALA A 229 -3.74 -17.51 -0.03
C ALA A 229 -4.00 -16.56 1.13
N LEU A 230 -4.76 -15.49 0.92
CA LEU A 230 -5.02 -14.44 1.91
C LEU A 230 -5.73 -14.98 3.16
N GLU A 231 -6.67 -15.92 2.99
CA GLU A 231 -7.50 -16.45 4.08
C GLU A 231 -6.68 -17.08 5.22
N ASN A 232 -5.59 -17.75 4.90
CA ASN A 232 -4.76 -18.49 5.87
C ASN A 232 -3.42 -17.81 6.20
N THR A 233 -3.09 -16.72 5.52
CA THR A 233 -1.78 -16.08 5.64
C THR A 233 -1.49 -15.64 7.08
N TRP A 234 -2.43 -15.01 7.76
CA TRP A 234 -2.22 -14.50 9.11
C TRP A 234 -2.13 -15.61 10.16
N GLU A 235 -2.80 -16.73 9.96
CA GLU A 235 -2.68 -17.88 10.88
C GLU A 235 -1.25 -18.43 10.90
N VAL A 236 -0.57 -18.43 9.73
CA VAL A 236 0.84 -18.82 9.66
C VAL A 236 1.73 -17.86 10.45
N VAL A 237 1.47 -16.55 10.38
CA VAL A 237 2.22 -15.53 11.17
C VAL A 237 2.05 -15.80 12.66
N ARG A 238 0.80 -15.96 13.13
CA ARG A 238 0.47 -16.25 14.54
C ARG A 238 1.14 -17.52 15.05
N ASP A 239 1.02 -18.61 14.30
CA ASP A 239 1.62 -19.90 14.66
C ASP A 239 3.14 -19.81 14.81
N GLN A 240 3.81 -19.09 13.92
CA GLN A 240 5.26 -18.93 13.98
C GLN A 240 5.68 -17.98 15.10
N ALA A 241 4.93 -16.92 15.37
CA ALA A 241 5.16 -16.04 16.51
C ALA A 241 5.07 -16.82 17.83
N ALA A 242 4.03 -17.63 18.01
CA ALA A 242 3.87 -18.48 19.19
C ALA A 242 5.01 -19.48 19.34
N LYS A 243 5.44 -20.15 18.24
CA LYS A 243 6.61 -21.07 18.26
C LYS A 243 7.92 -20.37 18.61
N ALA A 244 8.07 -19.10 18.26
CA ALA A 244 9.23 -18.27 18.59
C ALA A 244 9.13 -17.62 19.99
N GLY A 245 8.07 -17.90 20.77
CA GLY A 245 7.85 -17.31 22.09
C GLY A 245 7.59 -15.81 22.07
N ARG A 246 6.99 -15.29 20.99
CA ARG A 246 6.65 -13.88 20.81
C ARG A 246 5.20 -13.62 21.18
N ASP A 247 4.91 -12.36 21.48
CA ASP A 247 3.54 -11.88 21.65
C ASP A 247 2.71 -12.06 20.37
N GLU A 248 1.38 -12.08 20.53
CA GLU A 248 0.47 -12.18 19.39
C GLU A 248 0.63 -10.97 18.47
N PRO A 249 0.91 -11.18 17.16
CA PRO A 249 1.11 -10.09 16.23
C PRO A 249 -0.19 -9.33 15.99
N ASP A 250 -0.09 -7.99 15.83
CA ASP A 250 -1.24 -7.15 15.53
C ASP A 250 -1.50 -7.15 14.00
N ARG A 251 -2.74 -7.41 13.60
CA ARG A 251 -3.16 -7.31 12.19
C ARG A 251 -2.98 -5.91 11.60
N ALA A 252 -2.84 -4.88 12.44
CA ALA A 252 -2.48 -3.54 12.02
C ALA A 252 -1.10 -3.46 11.32
N ASP A 253 -0.23 -4.46 11.54
CA ASP A 253 1.08 -4.56 10.91
C ASP A 253 1.07 -5.41 9.62
N TRP A 254 -0.12 -5.74 9.12
CA TRP A 254 -0.29 -6.47 7.87
C TRP A 254 -0.72 -5.53 6.73
N ARG A 255 0.05 -5.52 5.66
CA ARG A 255 -0.23 -4.82 4.41
C ARG A 255 -0.70 -5.80 3.35
N VAL A 256 -1.77 -5.44 2.66
CA VAL A 256 -2.34 -6.24 1.57
C VAL A 256 -2.35 -5.41 0.31
N LEU A 257 -1.75 -5.96 -0.75
CA LEU A 257 -1.80 -5.37 -2.08
C LEU A 257 -3.14 -5.70 -2.74
N SER A 258 -3.72 -4.73 -3.43
CA SER A 258 -4.88 -4.94 -4.30
C SER A 258 -4.69 -4.22 -5.63
N ILE A 259 -5.28 -4.78 -6.68
CA ILE A 259 -5.20 -4.22 -8.02
C ILE A 259 -6.51 -3.50 -8.30
N MET A 260 -6.44 -2.18 -8.57
CA MET A 260 -7.64 -1.37 -8.75
C MET A 260 -7.43 -0.27 -9.79
N HIS A 261 -8.46 -0.04 -10.62
CA HIS A 261 -8.64 1.19 -11.39
C HIS A 261 -10.12 1.60 -11.32
N ILE A 262 -10.39 2.83 -10.90
CA ILE A 262 -11.77 3.32 -10.80
C ILE A 262 -11.96 4.63 -11.60
N ALA A 263 -13.17 4.78 -12.12
CA ALA A 263 -13.61 5.97 -12.82
C ALA A 263 -15.01 6.38 -12.35
N ASP A 264 -15.57 7.46 -12.89
CA ASP A 264 -16.92 7.90 -12.54
C ASP A 264 -18.01 6.91 -12.97
N THR A 265 -17.75 6.12 -14.03
CA THR A 265 -18.61 4.99 -14.46
C THR A 265 -17.79 3.74 -14.73
N ARG A 266 -18.44 2.57 -14.69
CA ARG A 266 -17.79 1.28 -14.97
C ARG A 266 -17.31 1.19 -16.42
N GLU A 267 -18.10 1.71 -17.37
CA GLU A 267 -17.75 1.77 -18.79
C GLU A 267 -16.48 2.58 -19.02
N GLN A 268 -16.34 3.71 -18.32
CA GLN A 268 -15.13 4.52 -18.40
C GLN A 268 -13.92 3.81 -17.81
N ALA A 269 -14.06 3.15 -16.66
CA ALA A 269 -12.96 2.39 -16.03
C ALA A 269 -12.47 1.27 -16.95
N ILE A 270 -13.37 0.56 -17.62
CA ILE A 270 -13.02 -0.46 -18.61
C ILE A 270 -12.29 0.18 -19.81
N ALA A 271 -12.82 1.28 -20.35
CA ALA A 271 -12.21 1.98 -21.48
C ALA A 271 -10.79 2.49 -21.13
N ASP A 272 -10.60 3.04 -19.93
CA ASP A 272 -9.30 3.53 -19.47
C ASP A 272 -8.26 2.39 -19.44
N CYS A 273 -8.62 1.20 -18.94
CA CYS A 273 -7.72 0.06 -18.81
C CYS A 273 -7.34 -0.60 -20.17
N THR A 274 -8.03 -0.28 -21.26
CA THR A 274 -7.61 -0.74 -22.60
C THR A 274 -6.29 -0.12 -23.07
N TYR A 275 -5.84 0.94 -22.38
CA TYR A 275 -4.59 1.64 -22.70
C TYR A 275 -3.35 0.75 -22.47
N GLY A 276 -3.25 0.02 -21.37
CA GLY A 276 -2.02 -0.66 -21.00
C GLY A 276 -2.18 -2.01 -20.27
N LEU A 277 -3.40 -2.48 -19.96
CA LEU A 277 -3.57 -3.74 -19.24
C LEU A 277 -3.00 -4.94 -20.01
N GLN A 278 -3.12 -4.96 -21.34
CA GLN A 278 -2.57 -6.03 -22.18
C GLN A 278 -1.03 -6.06 -22.13
N ASP A 279 -0.38 -4.89 -22.14
CA ASP A 279 1.08 -4.79 -22.04
C ASP A 279 1.57 -5.26 -20.68
N PHE A 280 0.84 -4.91 -19.62
CA PHE A 280 1.12 -5.39 -18.25
C PHE A 280 0.97 -6.92 -18.15
N ALA A 281 -0.07 -7.50 -18.75
CA ALA A 281 -0.25 -8.96 -18.81
C ALA A 281 0.88 -9.66 -19.59
N ASN A 282 1.31 -9.07 -20.70
CA ASN A 282 2.43 -9.57 -21.50
C ASN A 282 3.76 -9.54 -20.71
N TYR A 283 3.98 -8.50 -19.91
CA TYR A 283 5.15 -8.40 -19.03
C TYR A 283 5.21 -9.57 -18.05
N PHE A 284 4.11 -9.89 -17.37
CA PHE A 284 4.09 -11.04 -16.44
C PHE A 284 4.52 -12.33 -17.11
N GLY A 285 4.04 -12.58 -18.32
CA GLY A 285 4.46 -13.74 -19.12
C GLY A 285 5.96 -13.72 -19.50
N ALA A 286 6.47 -12.55 -19.89
CA ALA A 286 7.87 -12.38 -20.27
C ALA A 286 8.82 -12.46 -19.06
N ALA A 287 8.38 -11.99 -17.89
CA ALA A 287 9.14 -12.03 -16.64
C ALA A 287 9.18 -13.43 -15.98
N GLY A 288 8.45 -14.40 -16.52
CA GLY A 288 8.39 -15.76 -15.99
C GLY A 288 7.43 -15.95 -14.82
N PHE A 289 6.52 -14.99 -14.58
CA PHE A 289 5.41 -15.15 -13.66
C PHE A 289 4.25 -15.92 -14.32
N VAL A 290 3.33 -16.42 -13.49
CA VAL A 290 2.08 -17.00 -14.01
C VAL A 290 1.32 -15.90 -14.75
N PRO A 291 0.97 -16.08 -16.03
CA PRO A 291 0.30 -15.04 -16.79
C PRO A 291 -1.03 -14.63 -16.15
N LEU A 292 -1.29 -13.31 -16.04
CA LEU A 292 -2.59 -12.79 -15.61
C LEU A 292 -3.73 -13.28 -16.51
N ALA A 293 -3.44 -13.53 -17.78
CA ALA A 293 -4.38 -14.13 -18.72
C ALA A 293 -4.91 -15.51 -18.28
N SER A 294 -4.21 -16.22 -17.37
CA SER A 294 -4.70 -17.50 -16.84
C SER A 294 -5.94 -17.37 -15.94
N GLU A 295 -6.24 -16.17 -15.48
CA GLU A 295 -7.48 -15.87 -14.73
C GLU A 295 -8.66 -15.50 -15.64
N VAL A 296 -8.41 -15.27 -16.92
CA VAL A 296 -9.41 -14.85 -17.90
C VAL A 296 -10.07 -16.09 -18.51
N GLU A 297 -11.39 -16.19 -18.36
CA GLU A 297 -12.16 -17.24 -19.02
C GLU A 297 -12.42 -16.87 -20.50
N GLY A 298 -12.23 -17.84 -21.38
CA GLY A 298 -12.44 -17.71 -22.83
C GLY A 298 -11.22 -17.17 -23.59
N GLU A 299 -11.45 -16.76 -24.83
CA GLU A 299 -10.42 -16.20 -25.74
C GLU A 299 -10.84 -14.79 -26.18
N PRO A 300 -10.57 -13.75 -25.38
CA PRO A 300 -10.93 -12.37 -25.75
C PRO A 300 -10.22 -11.97 -27.05
N GLN A 301 -10.97 -11.41 -27.96
CA GLN A 301 -10.50 -11.03 -29.30
C GLN A 301 -10.09 -9.54 -29.39
N THR A 302 -10.54 -8.74 -28.40
CA THR A 302 -10.25 -7.31 -28.35
C THR A 302 -9.71 -6.91 -26.98
N PRO A 303 -8.94 -5.81 -26.88
CA PRO A 303 -8.50 -5.28 -25.59
C PRO A 303 -9.66 -5.03 -24.60
N THR A 304 -10.80 -4.54 -25.09
CA THR A 304 -11.98 -4.31 -24.25
C THR A 304 -12.54 -5.61 -23.67
N GLU A 305 -12.66 -6.66 -24.48
CA GLU A 305 -13.10 -7.98 -24.00
C GLU A 305 -12.11 -8.57 -22.99
N PHE A 306 -10.80 -8.39 -23.19
CA PHE A 306 -9.78 -8.80 -22.22
C PHE A 306 -9.94 -8.08 -20.87
N VAL A 307 -10.11 -6.75 -20.87
CA VAL A 307 -10.35 -5.96 -19.66
C VAL A 307 -11.63 -6.40 -18.95
N GLN A 308 -12.72 -6.63 -19.69
CA GLN A 308 -14.00 -7.08 -19.13
C GLN A 308 -13.88 -8.46 -18.48
N ALA A 309 -13.22 -9.39 -19.16
CA ALA A 309 -13.02 -10.74 -18.65
C ALA A 309 -12.11 -10.75 -17.41
N TYR A 310 -11.04 -9.94 -17.41
CA TYR A 310 -10.16 -9.80 -16.26
C TYR A 310 -10.88 -9.17 -15.05
N ALA A 311 -11.70 -8.14 -15.27
CA ALA A 311 -12.53 -7.55 -14.22
C ALA A 311 -13.55 -8.55 -13.65
N ALA A 312 -14.13 -9.41 -14.51
CA ALA A 312 -15.10 -10.43 -14.10
C ALA A 312 -14.47 -11.57 -13.30
N ALA A 313 -13.18 -11.84 -13.45
CA ALA A 313 -12.44 -12.86 -12.67
C ALA A 313 -12.39 -12.54 -11.16
N GLY A 314 -12.62 -11.28 -10.76
CA GLY A 314 -12.82 -10.88 -9.37
C GLY A 314 -11.54 -10.71 -8.54
N SER A 315 -10.35 -10.89 -9.13
CA SER A 315 -9.06 -10.68 -8.48
C SER A 315 -8.65 -9.20 -8.43
N CYS A 316 -9.33 -8.34 -9.20
CA CYS A 316 -9.11 -6.90 -9.23
C CYS A 316 -10.43 -6.14 -9.15
N CYS A 317 -10.34 -4.79 -9.00
CA CYS A 317 -11.49 -3.90 -9.12
C CYS A 317 -11.26 -2.92 -10.28
N ILE A 318 -12.00 -3.10 -11.39
CA ILE A 318 -12.12 -2.13 -12.48
C ILE A 318 -13.56 -1.64 -12.49
N GLY A 319 -13.82 -0.43 -11.96
CA GLY A 319 -15.20 0.01 -11.74
C GLY A 319 -15.34 1.41 -11.18
N THR A 320 -16.33 1.58 -10.32
CA THR A 320 -16.69 2.84 -9.67
C THR A 320 -16.16 2.92 -8.23
N PRO A 321 -16.26 4.06 -7.54
CA PRO A 321 -15.99 4.15 -6.10
C PRO A 321 -16.79 3.17 -5.25
N ASP A 322 -18.05 2.89 -5.61
CA ASP A 322 -18.90 1.95 -4.87
C ASP A 322 -18.40 0.51 -5.07
N ASP A 323 -17.99 0.13 -6.29
CA ASP A 323 -17.37 -1.16 -6.57
C ASP A 323 -16.07 -1.34 -5.76
N ALA A 324 -15.26 -0.28 -5.63
CA ALA A 324 -14.05 -0.31 -4.82
C ALA A 324 -14.35 -0.50 -3.32
N ILE A 325 -15.39 0.15 -2.79
CA ILE A 325 -15.81 -0.05 -1.39
C ILE A 325 -16.25 -1.50 -1.15
N GLU A 326 -17.04 -2.08 -2.06
CA GLU A 326 -17.46 -3.47 -1.98
C GLU A 326 -16.26 -4.43 -2.03
N HIS A 327 -15.34 -4.23 -2.98
CA HIS A 327 -14.14 -5.05 -3.12
C HIS A 327 -13.25 -5.00 -1.86
N ILE A 328 -12.96 -3.82 -1.32
CA ILE A 328 -12.16 -3.66 -0.09
C ILE A 328 -12.86 -4.30 1.11
N THR A 329 -14.17 -4.16 1.23
CA THR A 329 -14.96 -4.81 2.28
C THR A 329 -14.84 -6.33 2.19
N GLY A 330 -14.93 -6.90 0.99
CA GLY A 330 -14.73 -8.32 0.77
C GLY A 330 -13.32 -8.81 1.14
N LEU A 331 -12.27 -8.00 0.85
CA LEU A 331 -10.90 -8.31 1.28
C LEU A 331 -10.77 -8.34 2.81
N LEU A 332 -11.34 -7.36 3.50
CA LEU A 332 -11.33 -7.30 4.96
C LEU A 332 -12.07 -8.47 5.59
N GLU A 333 -13.22 -8.84 5.05
CA GLU A 333 -14.01 -9.98 5.55
C GLU A 333 -13.26 -11.32 5.37
N ARG A 334 -12.69 -11.58 4.20
CA ARG A 334 -11.96 -12.83 3.90
C ARG A 334 -10.68 -12.96 4.71
N SER A 335 -9.91 -11.88 4.83
CA SER A 335 -8.64 -11.89 5.57
C SER A 335 -8.82 -11.91 7.07
N GLY A 336 -10.00 -11.57 7.59
CA GLY A 336 -10.22 -11.25 9.00
C GLY A 336 -9.64 -9.88 9.42
N GLY A 337 -9.33 -9.00 8.45
CA GLY A 337 -8.81 -7.64 8.63
C GLY A 337 -7.29 -7.53 8.52
N PHE A 338 -6.85 -6.36 8.09
CA PHE A 338 -5.44 -5.95 7.94
C PHE A 338 -5.32 -4.45 8.19
N GLY A 339 -4.09 -3.93 8.37
CA GLY A 339 -3.85 -2.54 8.75
C GLY A 339 -3.73 -1.57 7.58
N THR A 340 -3.22 -2.02 6.43
CA THR A 340 -2.99 -1.13 5.28
C THR A 340 -3.39 -1.82 3.98
N LEU A 341 -4.13 -1.11 3.14
CA LEU A 341 -4.36 -1.50 1.75
C LEU A 341 -3.42 -0.72 0.83
N LEU A 342 -2.69 -1.44 -0.01
CA LEU A 342 -1.83 -0.86 -1.04
C LEU A 342 -2.46 -1.06 -2.41
N PHE A 343 -2.60 0.00 -3.18
CA PHE A 343 -3.03 -0.08 -4.57
C PHE A 343 -1.83 -0.33 -5.46
N LEU A 344 -1.91 -1.33 -6.33
CA LEU A 344 -0.86 -1.54 -7.34
C LEU A 344 -0.81 -0.33 -8.28
N GLY A 345 0.34 0.33 -8.30
CA GLY A 345 0.66 1.34 -9.30
C GLY A 345 1.01 0.66 -10.61
N HIS A 346 0.26 0.96 -11.65
CA HIS A 346 0.38 0.37 -12.98
C HIS A 346 0.08 1.42 -14.05
N ASP A 347 0.48 1.14 -15.26
CA ASP A 347 0.18 1.97 -16.44
C ASP A 347 -0.96 1.34 -17.28
N TRP A 348 -2.01 0.82 -16.62
CA TRP A 348 -3.18 0.26 -17.29
C TRP A 348 -4.02 1.32 -17.99
N ALA A 349 -4.03 2.52 -17.43
CA ALA A 349 -4.70 3.68 -17.97
C ALA A 349 -3.68 4.78 -18.30
N SER A 350 -4.10 5.78 -19.07
CA SER A 350 -3.28 6.96 -19.31
C SER A 350 -2.88 7.65 -18.01
N PRO A 351 -1.81 8.45 -17.99
CA PRO A 351 -1.43 9.22 -16.79
C PRO A 351 -2.58 10.04 -16.20
N GLU A 352 -3.39 10.68 -17.02
CA GLU A 352 -4.53 11.49 -16.60
C GLU A 352 -5.61 10.64 -15.94
N ALA A 353 -5.99 9.52 -16.55
CA ALA A 353 -6.99 8.60 -16.00
C ALA A 353 -6.50 7.92 -14.71
N THR A 354 -5.21 7.56 -14.64
CA THR A 354 -4.58 7.02 -13.43
C THR A 354 -4.65 8.04 -12.29
N TYR A 355 -4.32 9.31 -12.55
CA TYR A 355 -4.42 10.35 -11.54
C TYR A 355 -5.85 10.62 -11.10
N HIS A 356 -6.81 10.58 -12.02
CA HIS A 356 -8.23 10.71 -11.70
C HIS A 356 -8.71 9.57 -10.81
N SER A 357 -8.29 8.33 -11.09
CA SER A 357 -8.58 7.17 -10.25
C SER A 357 -8.06 7.34 -8.81
N TYR A 358 -6.81 7.80 -8.64
CA TYR A 358 -6.25 8.08 -7.30
C TYR A 358 -7.02 9.20 -6.58
N GLU A 359 -7.46 10.22 -7.30
CA GLU A 359 -8.29 11.29 -6.72
C GLU A 359 -9.66 10.77 -6.28
N LEU A 360 -10.32 9.93 -7.07
CA LEU A 360 -11.59 9.30 -6.69
C LEU A 360 -11.44 8.41 -5.47
N LEU A 361 -10.37 7.59 -5.40
CA LEU A 361 -10.05 6.79 -4.22
C LEU A 361 -9.90 7.67 -2.98
N ALA A 362 -9.09 8.73 -3.07
CA ALA A 362 -8.84 9.64 -1.94
C ALA A 362 -10.08 10.39 -1.48
N ARG A 363 -10.97 10.79 -2.39
CA ARG A 363 -12.15 11.62 -2.08
C ARG A 363 -13.38 10.83 -1.69
N LYS A 364 -13.58 9.62 -2.25
CA LYS A 364 -14.83 8.87 -2.10
C LYS A 364 -14.67 7.55 -1.35
N VAL A 365 -13.53 6.86 -1.50
CA VAL A 365 -13.31 5.51 -0.94
C VAL A 365 -12.59 5.56 0.40
N ILE A 366 -11.42 6.17 0.47
CA ILE A 366 -10.60 6.25 1.69
C ILE A 366 -11.36 6.85 2.88
N PRO A 367 -12.11 7.97 2.72
CA PRO A 367 -12.88 8.56 3.83
C PRO A 367 -13.97 7.65 4.38
N HIS A 368 -14.50 6.71 3.57
CA HIS A 368 -15.46 5.71 4.03
C HIS A 368 -14.84 4.80 5.10
N PHE A 369 -13.65 4.26 4.87
CA PHE A 369 -12.95 3.34 5.78
C PHE A 369 -12.29 4.07 6.96
N LYS A 370 -11.85 5.31 6.78
CA LYS A 370 -11.31 6.15 7.85
C LYS A 370 -12.37 6.79 8.75
N GLY A 371 -13.67 6.55 8.49
CA GLY A 371 -14.77 7.08 9.29
C GLY A 371 -14.94 8.61 9.19
N GLN A 372 -14.26 9.27 8.24
CA GLN A 372 -14.24 10.74 8.10
C GLN A 372 -15.58 11.32 7.63
N LEU A 373 -16.45 10.51 7.04
CA LEU A 373 -17.76 10.95 6.53
C LEU A 373 -18.86 10.99 7.59
N THR A 374 -18.67 10.39 8.75
CA THR A 374 -19.71 10.22 9.77
C THR A 374 -20.11 11.54 10.41
N ALA A 375 -19.15 12.32 10.90
CA ALA A 375 -19.43 13.58 11.57
C ALA A 375 -20.01 14.67 10.62
N PRO A 376 -19.45 14.89 9.41
CA PRO A 376 -20.07 15.82 8.45
C PRO A 376 -21.50 15.45 8.07
N ARG A 377 -21.79 14.16 7.84
CA ARG A 377 -23.15 13.67 7.54
C ARG A 377 -24.11 13.92 8.69
N ALA A 378 -23.71 13.55 9.92
CA ALA A 378 -24.53 13.77 11.10
C ALA A 378 -24.80 15.28 11.32
N SER A 379 -23.79 16.14 11.14
CA SER A 379 -23.95 17.60 11.24
C SER A 379 -24.89 18.14 10.16
N HIS A 380 -24.77 17.67 8.93
CA HIS A 380 -25.67 18.06 7.85
C HIS A 380 -27.12 17.64 8.13
N GLU A 381 -27.35 16.40 8.56
CA GLU A 381 -28.69 15.89 8.91
C GLU A 381 -29.31 16.67 10.07
N TRP A 382 -28.51 16.97 11.10
CA TRP A 382 -28.94 17.81 12.22
C TRP A 382 -29.36 19.21 11.75
N ALA A 383 -28.51 19.88 10.98
CA ALA A 383 -28.79 21.22 10.47
C ALA A 383 -30.05 21.23 9.57
N ARG A 384 -30.21 20.21 8.72
CA ARG A 384 -31.40 20.01 7.88
C ARG A 384 -32.65 19.80 8.72
N GLY A 385 -32.58 19.01 9.78
CA GLY A 385 -33.71 18.74 10.68
C GLY A 385 -34.11 19.95 11.51
N MET A 386 -33.18 20.86 11.79
CA MET A 386 -33.41 22.08 12.58
C MET A 386 -33.73 23.32 11.72
N ARG A 387 -33.75 23.18 10.40
CA ARG A 387 -33.84 24.28 9.44
C ARG A 387 -34.94 25.29 9.79
N ASP A 388 -36.18 24.81 9.92
CA ASP A 388 -37.35 25.68 10.12
C ASP A 388 -37.28 26.42 11.47
N THR A 389 -36.78 25.75 12.51
CA THR A 389 -36.56 26.35 13.83
C THR A 389 -35.48 27.45 13.78
N LEU A 390 -34.35 27.15 13.17
CA LEU A 390 -33.20 28.07 13.15
C LEU A 390 -33.47 29.28 12.23
N PHE A 391 -34.06 29.08 11.06
CA PHE A 391 -34.41 30.17 10.15
C PHE A 391 -35.59 31.00 10.67
N GLY A 392 -36.56 30.39 11.36
CA GLY A 392 -37.64 31.11 12.03
C GLY A 392 -37.10 32.10 13.06
N ARG A 393 -36.22 31.66 13.95
CA ARG A 393 -35.56 32.52 14.98
C ARG A 393 -34.65 33.56 14.37
N ALA A 394 -33.90 33.26 13.34
CA ALA A 394 -33.08 34.21 12.60
C ALA A 394 -33.93 35.29 11.93
N GLY A 395 -35.06 34.88 11.33
CA GLY A 395 -36.04 35.79 10.75
C GLY A 395 -36.66 36.76 11.79
N GLU A 396 -36.98 36.26 12.99
CA GLU A 396 -37.44 37.10 14.09
C GLU A 396 -36.35 38.10 14.53
N ALA A 397 -35.10 37.67 14.65
CA ALA A 397 -33.99 38.56 15.02
C ALA A 397 -33.79 39.69 13.97
N ILE A 398 -33.87 39.35 12.69
CA ILE A 398 -33.79 40.34 11.59
C ILE A 398 -34.97 41.35 11.68
N LYS A 399 -36.20 40.85 11.89
CA LYS A 399 -37.37 41.72 12.03
C LYS A 399 -37.23 42.65 13.20
N ASN A 400 -36.76 42.15 14.37
CA ASN A 400 -36.55 42.97 15.56
C ASN A 400 -35.50 44.04 15.30
N ALA A 401 -34.36 43.71 14.67
CA ALA A 401 -33.32 44.68 14.33
C ALA A 401 -33.83 45.79 13.34
N VAL A 402 -34.65 45.39 12.37
CA VAL A 402 -35.29 46.35 11.45
C VAL A 402 -36.27 47.28 12.22
N VAL A 403 -37.11 46.72 13.09
CA VAL A 403 -38.05 47.52 13.91
C VAL A 403 -37.31 48.50 14.79
N GLU A 404 -36.26 48.06 15.48
CA GLU A 404 -35.42 48.87 16.34
C GLU A 404 -34.78 50.03 15.55
N HIS A 405 -34.22 49.77 14.39
CA HIS A 405 -33.64 50.80 13.53
C HIS A 405 -34.68 51.82 13.04
N VAL A 406 -35.87 51.37 12.61
CA VAL A 406 -36.95 52.28 12.17
C VAL A 406 -37.44 53.14 13.33
N THR A 407 -37.52 52.56 14.52
CA THR A 407 -37.96 53.31 15.73
C THR A 407 -36.93 54.37 16.13
N GLU A 408 -35.64 54.04 16.06
CA GLU A 408 -34.57 55.02 16.33
C GLU A 408 -34.44 56.09 15.26
N SER A 409 -34.69 55.76 14.01
CA SER A 409 -34.58 56.69 12.87
C SER A 409 -35.83 57.56 12.66
N GLY A 410 -36.97 57.16 13.22
CA GLY A 410 -38.25 57.88 13.10
C GLY A 410 -38.56 58.82 14.24
N GLY A 411 -37.68 59.05 15.18
CA GLY A 411 -37.81 59.91 16.39
C GLY A 411 -37.11 61.28 16.24
N GLY A 412 -36.96 61.78 14.96
CA GLY A 412 -36.39 63.09 14.70
C GLY A 412 -37.39 64.05 14.06
#